data_f9a6ce0ff5aa0b5caf9face42e07f9a3
#
_entry.id   f9a6ce0ff5aa0b5caf9face42e07f9a3
#
_cell.length_a   1.000
_cell.length_b   1.000
_cell.length_c   1.000
_cell.angle_alpha   90.00
_cell.angle_beta   90.00
_cell.angle_gamma   90.00
#
_symmetry.space_group_name_H-M   'P 1'
#
loop_
_entity.id
_entity.type
_entity.pdbx_description
1 polymer ?
#
loop_
_entity_poly.entity_id
_entity_poly.type
_entity_poly.pdbx_seq_one_letter_code
_entity_poly.pdbx_strand_id
1 'polypeptide(L)'
;MDFLDQVLADRELRTALAGGLDAEPTPTARILANAIADAFGPGALAVIHYGSHAQRSDARADSAHDFFVIVERYHDAYLSLTSAIDTSVGPRTAEVLAHVLPPNIHAIRAPDGRDGRSKCAVLTLRGLRLAARMETADHFTQGRLFQNVQLLWARDDQSREDVSSALVEMRIRTYQWGQPFLPQSFDAETYCRVLLETSFSAEVRPEGDDRVTQLLDAQRVALLPVYSALLDGLTRHGILERGKDGYRQVVFPPLAERRRRQRYFRISKARGTVRWAKHIALYDGWLDYVVQKIARRSGVAVELTERERRWPFIFLWPKAILFLRTRPQQRRMRK
;
A
#
# COMPACT_ATOMS: atom_id res chain seq x y z
N MET A 1 30.65 3.20 6.88
CA MET A 1 29.30 3.68 7.18
C MET A 1 28.61 3.81 5.84
N ASP A 2 27.53 3.08 5.62
CA ASP A 2 26.78 3.14 4.36
C ASP A 2 26.31 4.60 4.19
N PHE A 3 26.39 5.16 2.98
CA PHE A 3 25.92 6.54 2.70
C PHE A 3 24.48 6.77 3.22
N LEU A 4 23.71 5.71 3.23
CA LEU A 4 22.32 5.72 3.71
C LEU A 4 22.24 5.99 5.22
N ASP A 5 23.24 5.56 6.00
CA ASP A 5 23.25 5.80 7.45
C ASP A 5 23.38 7.30 7.78
N GLN A 6 24.14 8.05 6.97
CA GLN A 6 24.25 9.50 7.13
C GLN A 6 22.94 10.21 6.80
N VAL A 7 22.29 9.81 5.70
CA VAL A 7 20.99 10.36 5.29
C VAL A 7 19.90 10.03 6.33
N LEU A 8 19.93 8.82 6.89
CA LEU A 8 18.98 8.39 7.93
C LEU A 8 19.20 9.15 9.27
N ALA A 9 20.39 9.65 9.53
CA ALA A 9 20.73 10.45 10.72
C ALA A 9 20.41 11.95 10.58
N ASP A 10 20.13 12.44 9.36
CA ASP A 10 19.82 13.86 9.09
C ASP A 10 18.45 14.24 9.68
N ARG A 11 18.48 14.96 10.80
CA ARG A 11 17.26 15.37 11.54
C ARG A 11 16.39 16.33 10.74
N GLU A 12 16.99 17.28 10.05
CA GLU A 12 16.26 18.27 9.24
C GLU A 12 15.50 17.57 8.11
N LEU A 13 16.19 16.68 7.40
CA LEU A 13 15.57 15.85 6.37
C LEU A 13 14.44 15.00 6.93
N ARG A 14 14.64 14.32 8.06
CA ARG A 14 13.61 13.49 8.69
C ARG A 14 12.36 14.30 9.05
N THR A 15 12.53 15.51 9.57
CA THR A 15 11.41 16.42 9.87
C THR A 15 10.66 16.81 8.60
N ALA A 16 11.38 17.17 7.53
CA ALA A 16 10.75 17.48 6.25
C ALA A 16 9.99 16.27 5.67
N LEU A 17 10.56 15.07 5.79
CA LEU A 17 9.95 13.84 5.32
C LEU A 17 8.80 13.34 6.20
N ALA A 18 8.64 13.79 7.43
CA ALA A 18 7.47 13.53 8.25
C ALA A 18 6.26 14.40 7.81
N GLY A 19 6.47 15.37 6.94
CA GLY A 19 5.41 16.25 6.43
C GLY A 19 4.21 15.47 5.92
N GLY A 20 3.01 15.93 6.30
CA GLY A 20 1.72 15.35 5.93
C GLY A 20 1.27 14.13 6.75
N LEU A 21 2.13 13.53 7.60
CA LEU A 21 1.72 12.40 8.44
C LEU A 21 0.64 12.79 9.46
N ASP A 22 0.71 13.98 10.00
CA ASP A 22 -0.24 14.55 10.98
C ASP A 22 -1.29 15.48 10.33
N ALA A 23 -1.49 15.36 9.01
CA ALA A 23 -2.52 16.15 8.32
C ALA A 23 -3.91 15.85 8.88
N GLU A 24 -4.76 16.88 8.94
CA GLU A 24 -6.13 16.77 9.48
C GLU A 24 -6.96 15.77 8.65
N PRO A 25 -7.49 14.70 9.27
CA PRO A 25 -8.30 13.71 8.58
C PRO A 25 -9.73 14.21 8.34
N THR A 26 -10.41 13.59 7.39
CA THR A 26 -11.87 13.74 7.29
C THR A 26 -12.55 13.16 8.55
N PRO A 27 -13.73 13.69 8.96
CA PRO A 27 -14.47 13.17 10.12
C PRO A 27 -14.71 11.65 10.03
N THR A 28 -15.07 11.14 8.86
CA THR A 28 -15.28 9.70 8.64
C THR A 28 -13.99 8.90 8.85
N ALA A 29 -12.84 9.37 8.34
CA ALA A 29 -11.57 8.67 8.54
C ALA A 29 -11.16 8.63 10.02
N ARG A 30 -11.42 9.69 10.78
CA ARG A 30 -11.17 9.75 12.23
C ARG A 30 -12.05 8.77 13.01
N ILE A 31 -13.36 8.74 12.71
CA ILE A 31 -14.31 7.80 13.33
C ILE A 31 -13.88 6.35 13.04
N LEU A 32 -13.53 6.04 11.80
CA LEU A 32 -13.07 4.71 11.43
C LEU A 32 -11.74 4.34 12.10
N ALA A 33 -10.79 5.27 12.20
CA ALA A 33 -9.52 5.01 12.87
C ALA A 33 -9.71 4.65 14.35
N ASN A 34 -10.59 5.35 15.07
CA ASN A 34 -10.93 5.03 16.46
C ASN A 34 -11.62 3.67 16.57
N ALA A 35 -12.63 3.41 15.75
CA ALA A 35 -13.33 2.11 15.73
C ALA A 35 -12.39 0.93 15.40
N ILE A 36 -11.40 1.15 14.56
CA ILE A 36 -10.36 0.17 14.26
C ILE A 36 -9.48 -0.05 15.50
N ALA A 37 -9.01 1.01 16.14
CA ALA A 37 -8.19 0.92 17.34
C ALA A 37 -8.92 0.17 18.46
N ASP A 38 -10.19 0.47 18.68
CA ASP A 38 -11.05 -0.19 19.67
C ASP A 38 -11.22 -1.69 19.37
N ALA A 39 -11.43 -2.06 18.08
CA ALA A 39 -11.60 -3.45 17.69
C ALA A 39 -10.32 -4.29 17.87
N PHE A 40 -9.14 -3.70 17.67
CA PHE A 40 -7.85 -4.36 17.90
C PHE A 40 -7.38 -4.26 19.36
N GLY A 41 -8.03 -3.44 20.18
CA GLY A 41 -7.78 -3.29 21.61
C GLY A 41 -6.34 -2.89 21.97
N PRO A 42 -5.84 -3.31 23.14
CA PRO A 42 -4.51 -2.92 23.62
C PRO A 42 -3.33 -3.35 22.73
N GLY A 43 -3.56 -4.34 21.87
CA GLY A 43 -2.56 -4.79 20.88
C GLY A 43 -2.33 -3.82 19.73
N ALA A 44 -3.23 -2.86 19.51
CA ALA A 44 -3.04 -1.82 18.49
C ALA A 44 -1.99 -0.80 18.96
N LEU A 45 -1.04 -0.48 18.07
CA LEU A 45 -0.04 0.57 18.28
C LEU A 45 -0.38 1.85 17.52
N ALA A 46 -0.84 1.70 16.27
CA ALA A 46 -1.18 2.84 15.43
C ALA A 46 -2.13 2.46 14.29
N VAL A 47 -2.83 3.46 13.75
CA VAL A 47 -3.70 3.35 12.58
C VAL A 47 -3.26 4.39 11.54
N ILE A 48 -2.85 3.91 10.37
CA ILE A 48 -2.38 4.70 9.24
C ILE A 48 -3.45 4.67 8.14
N HIS A 49 -3.95 5.82 7.74
CA HIS A 49 -4.87 5.97 6.62
C HIS A 49 -4.10 6.13 5.32
N TYR A 50 -4.49 5.40 4.29
CA TYR A 50 -3.87 5.45 2.96
C TYR A 50 -4.92 5.24 1.86
N GLY A 51 -4.47 5.19 0.60
CA GLY A 51 -5.36 4.92 -0.53
C GLY A 51 -6.17 6.13 -0.99
N SER A 52 -7.21 5.88 -1.78
CA SER A 52 -7.91 6.95 -2.52
C SER A 52 -8.49 8.04 -1.63
N HIS A 53 -9.02 7.72 -0.46
CA HIS A 53 -9.59 8.71 0.46
C HIS A 53 -8.55 9.56 1.19
N ALA A 54 -7.31 9.06 1.34
CA ALA A 54 -6.20 9.84 1.88
C ALA A 54 -5.49 10.69 0.81
N GLN A 55 -5.66 10.31 -0.46
CA GLN A 55 -4.90 10.85 -1.59
C GLN A 55 -5.71 11.83 -2.45
N ARG A 56 -7.04 11.77 -2.41
CA ARG A 56 -7.92 12.49 -3.33
C ARG A 56 -9.11 13.09 -2.59
N SER A 57 -9.42 14.36 -2.87
CA SER A 57 -10.61 15.03 -2.36
C SER A 57 -11.91 14.56 -3.02
N ASP A 58 -11.82 13.98 -4.24
CA ASP A 58 -12.94 13.46 -5.05
C ASP A 58 -13.08 11.95 -4.99
N ALA A 59 -12.57 11.31 -3.93
CA ALA A 59 -12.74 9.87 -3.74
C ALA A 59 -14.23 9.51 -3.68
N ARG A 60 -14.59 8.41 -4.35
CA ARG A 60 -15.99 7.97 -4.42
C ARG A 60 -16.52 7.66 -3.03
N ALA A 61 -17.65 8.24 -2.66
CA ALA A 61 -18.27 8.07 -1.33
C ALA A 61 -18.60 6.59 -1.01
N ASP A 62 -18.88 5.77 -2.03
CA ASP A 62 -19.19 4.34 -1.90
C ASP A 62 -17.95 3.44 -1.77
N SER A 63 -16.74 3.99 -1.90
CA SER A 63 -15.49 3.24 -1.73
C SER A 63 -15.11 3.10 -0.26
N ALA A 64 -14.50 1.95 0.10
CA ALA A 64 -14.01 1.76 1.46
C ALA A 64 -12.71 2.58 1.68
N HIS A 65 -12.55 3.09 2.89
CA HIS A 65 -11.29 3.67 3.36
C HIS A 65 -10.26 2.57 3.58
N ASP A 66 -9.03 2.80 3.18
CA ASP A 66 -7.94 1.84 3.34
C ASP A 66 -7.06 2.24 4.54
N PHE A 67 -6.81 1.29 5.45
CA PHE A 67 -5.98 1.51 6.64
C PHE A 67 -4.91 0.42 6.79
N PHE A 68 -3.73 0.82 7.29
CA PHE A 68 -2.84 -0.11 7.97
C PHE A 68 -3.07 -0.01 9.47
N VAL A 69 -3.20 -1.16 10.11
CA VAL A 69 -3.23 -1.28 11.57
C VAL A 69 -1.90 -1.86 12.00
N ILE A 70 -1.14 -1.06 12.72
CA ILE A 70 0.14 -1.49 13.26
C ILE A 70 -0.11 -2.05 14.65
N VAL A 71 0.30 -3.30 14.86
CA VAL A 71 0.08 -4.03 16.10
C VAL A 71 1.40 -4.44 16.74
N GLU A 72 1.39 -4.66 18.03
CA GLU A 72 2.56 -5.14 18.76
C GLU A 72 2.82 -6.62 18.44
N ARG A 73 1.79 -7.46 18.61
CA ARG A 73 1.80 -8.89 18.33
C ARG A 73 0.52 -9.30 17.61
N TYR A 74 0.63 -10.15 16.62
CA TYR A 74 -0.54 -10.68 15.91
C TYR A 74 -1.50 -11.44 16.83
N HIS A 75 -0.96 -12.24 17.76
CA HIS A 75 -1.78 -13.04 18.67
C HIS A 75 -2.79 -12.21 19.45
N ASP A 76 -2.31 -11.22 20.16
CA ASP A 76 -3.13 -10.37 21.05
C ASP A 76 -4.13 -9.53 20.23
N ALA A 77 -3.66 -9.01 19.09
CA ALA A 77 -4.49 -8.23 18.19
C ALA A 77 -5.65 -9.06 17.59
N TYR A 78 -5.39 -10.32 17.21
CA TYR A 78 -6.45 -11.18 16.66
C TYR A 78 -7.38 -11.75 17.74
N LEU A 79 -6.92 -11.95 18.96
CA LEU A 79 -7.81 -12.27 20.09
C LEU A 79 -8.81 -11.14 20.32
N SER A 80 -8.35 -9.88 20.38
CA SER A 80 -9.23 -8.73 20.54
C SER A 80 -10.19 -8.59 19.37
N LEU A 81 -9.67 -8.65 18.13
CA LEU A 81 -10.47 -8.50 16.92
C LEU A 81 -11.60 -9.55 16.83
N THR A 82 -11.30 -10.83 17.09
CA THR A 82 -12.30 -11.91 17.01
C THR A 82 -13.34 -11.84 18.12
N SER A 83 -13.04 -11.13 19.20
CA SER A 83 -14.00 -10.84 20.26
C SER A 83 -14.89 -9.63 19.93
N ALA A 84 -14.38 -8.69 19.13
CA ALA A 84 -15.06 -7.44 18.78
C ALA A 84 -15.95 -7.56 17.53
N ILE A 85 -15.55 -8.38 16.57
CA ILE A 85 -16.29 -8.57 15.30
C ILE A 85 -16.37 -10.05 14.94
N ASP A 86 -17.42 -10.40 14.20
CA ASP A 86 -17.52 -11.75 13.60
C ASP A 86 -16.46 -11.92 12.50
N THR A 87 -15.68 -12.98 12.61
CA THR A 87 -14.60 -13.30 11.66
C THR A 87 -14.71 -14.74 11.18
N SER A 88 -14.50 -14.96 9.88
CA SER A 88 -14.55 -16.30 9.27
C SER A 88 -13.42 -17.23 9.72
N VAL A 89 -12.39 -16.72 10.40
CA VAL A 89 -11.26 -17.50 10.89
C VAL A 89 -10.92 -17.16 12.32
N GLY A 90 -10.61 -18.19 13.12
CA GLY A 90 -10.18 -17.98 14.50
C GLY A 90 -8.80 -17.30 14.61
N PRO A 91 -8.47 -16.75 15.80
CA PRO A 91 -7.29 -15.92 16.02
C PRO A 91 -5.96 -16.62 15.70
N ARG A 92 -5.82 -17.90 16.03
CA ARG A 92 -4.60 -18.69 15.71
C ARG A 92 -4.39 -18.85 14.21
N THR A 93 -5.45 -19.12 13.44
CA THR A 93 -5.37 -19.25 11.99
C THR A 93 -5.02 -17.90 11.36
N ALA A 94 -5.64 -16.81 11.83
CA ALA A 94 -5.32 -15.46 11.38
C ALA A 94 -3.86 -15.09 11.66
N GLU A 95 -3.33 -15.44 12.83
CA GLU A 95 -1.93 -15.24 13.20
C GLU A 95 -0.97 -15.98 12.26
N VAL A 96 -1.18 -17.28 12.03
CA VAL A 96 -0.34 -18.09 11.12
C VAL A 96 -0.34 -17.49 9.72
N LEU A 97 -1.52 -17.12 9.20
CA LEU A 97 -1.66 -16.51 7.87
C LEU A 97 -0.99 -15.15 7.77
N ALA A 98 -0.97 -14.37 8.87
CA ALA A 98 -0.26 -13.09 8.93
C ALA A 98 1.27 -13.28 8.93
N HIS A 99 1.78 -14.33 9.51
CA HIS A 99 3.22 -14.65 9.47
C HIS A 99 3.67 -15.17 8.09
N VAL A 100 2.89 -16.04 7.46
CA VAL A 100 3.25 -16.67 6.18
C VAL A 100 3.16 -15.70 5.01
N LEU A 101 2.09 -14.90 4.96
CA LEU A 101 1.82 -14.00 3.83
C LEU A 101 1.14 -12.69 4.31
N PRO A 102 1.87 -11.82 5.01
CA PRO A 102 1.34 -10.54 5.49
C PRO A 102 1.02 -9.57 4.35
N PRO A 103 0.12 -8.60 4.61
CA PRO A 103 -0.80 -8.50 5.72
C PRO A 103 -2.07 -9.34 5.54
N ASN A 104 -2.81 -9.60 6.63
CA ASN A 104 -4.22 -9.95 6.53
C ASN A 104 -5.05 -8.67 6.34
N ILE A 105 -6.19 -8.79 5.67
CA ILE A 105 -7.11 -7.66 5.49
C ILE A 105 -8.45 -8.01 6.13
N HIS A 106 -8.92 -7.13 7.00
CA HIS A 106 -10.22 -7.21 7.67
C HIS A 106 -11.08 -6.00 7.30
N ALA A 107 -12.40 -6.19 7.33
CA ALA A 107 -13.36 -5.11 7.12
C ALA A 107 -13.93 -4.70 8.46
N ILE A 108 -13.81 -3.42 8.81
CA ILE A 108 -14.44 -2.82 9.98
C ILE A 108 -15.37 -1.71 9.51
N ARG A 109 -16.55 -1.63 10.11
CA ARG A 109 -17.55 -0.61 9.79
C ARG A 109 -17.54 0.48 10.86
N ALA A 110 -17.96 1.67 10.48
CA ALA A 110 -18.22 2.72 11.45
C ALA A 110 -19.31 2.27 12.43
N PRO A 111 -19.19 2.64 13.72
CA PRO A 111 -20.21 2.36 14.71
C PRO A 111 -21.51 3.11 14.40
N ASP A 112 -22.61 2.69 15.04
CA ASP A 112 -23.91 3.38 15.06
C ASP A 112 -24.58 3.57 13.68
N GLY A 113 -24.36 2.66 12.75
CA GLY A 113 -24.98 2.71 11.42
C GLY A 113 -24.55 3.88 10.54
N ARG A 114 -23.50 4.61 10.94
CA ARG A 114 -22.92 5.68 10.12
C ARG A 114 -22.33 5.12 8.84
N ASP A 115 -22.45 5.86 7.77
CA ASP A 115 -21.81 5.50 6.50
C ASP A 115 -20.29 5.52 6.67
N GLY A 116 -19.68 4.38 6.38
CA GLY A 116 -18.23 4.22 6.40
C GLY A 116 -17.82 2.76 6.46
N ARG A 117 -17.02 2.36 5.49
CA ARG A 117 -16.43 1.01 5.42
C ARG A 117 -14.93 1.15 5.37
N SER A 118 -14.25 0.30 6.11
CA SER A 118 -12.79 0.25 6.06
C SER A 118 -12.26 -1.10 5.60
N LYS A 119 -11.04 -1.09 5.09
CA LYS A 119 -10.20 -2.25 4.86
C LYS A 119 -8.92 -2.05 5.65
N CYS A 120 -8.71 -2.92 6.62
CA CYS A 120 -7.63 -2.85 7.59
C CYS A 120 -6.57 -3.89 7.26
N ALA A 121 -5.43 -3.46 6.74
CA ALA A 121 -4.26 -4.31 6.53
C ALA A 121 -3.46 -4.39 7.83
N VAL A 122 -3.39 -5.57 8.46
CA VAL A 122 -2.77 -5.75 9.78
C VAL A 122 -1.30 -6.10 9.65
N LEU A 123 -0.43 -5.34 10.30
CA LEU A 123 1.02 -5.53 10.26
C LEU A 123 1.62 -5.26 11.65
N THR A 124 2.62 -6.06 12.05
CA THR A 124 3.36 -5.75 13.28
C THR A 124 4.31 -4.57 13.06
N LEU A 125 4.69 -3.86 14.14
CA LEU A 125 5.71 -2.80 14.08
C LEU A 125 7.04 -3.33 13.52
N ARG A 126 7.43 -4.55 13.91
CA ARG A 126 8.58 -5.24 13.30
C ARG A 126 8.40 -5.42 11.79
N GLY A 127 7.22 -5.85 11.35
CA GLY A 127 6.90 -6.03 9.93
C GLY A 127 6.96 -4.71 9.15
N LEU A 128 6.48 -3.61 9.76
CA LEU A 128 6.59 -2.27 9.17
C LEU A 128 8.06 -1.84 9.00
N ARG A 129 8.89 -2.03 10.04
CA ARG A 129 10.33 -1.73 9.98
C ARG A 129 11.07 -2.57 8.93
N LEU A 130 10.76 -3.86 8.82
CA LEU A 130 11.33 -4.73 7.78
C LEU A 130 10.89 -4.28 6.37
N ALA A 131 9.62 -3.87 6.22
CA ALA A 131 9.14 -3.31 4.95
C ALA A 131 9.86 -2.00 4.61
N ALA A 132 10.06 -1.10 5.56
CA ALA A 132 10.79 0.14 5.37
C ALA A 132 12.22 -0.12 4.84
N ARG A 133 12.89 -1.14 5.33
CA ARG A 133 14.26 -1.54 4.93
C ARG A 133 14.33 -2.39 3.68
N MET A 134 13.19 -2.70 3.04
CA MET A 134 13.11 -3.68 1.94
C MET A 134 13.63 -5.08 2.29
N GLU A 135 13.54 -5.46 3.54
CA GLU A 135 13.88 -6.80 4.04
C GLU A 135 12.69 -7.78 3.97
N THR A 136 11.60 -7.35 3.34
CA THR A 136 10.43 -8.18 3.06
C THR A 136 10.49 -8.81 1.67
N ALA A 137 9.83 -9.94 1.51
CA ALA A 137 9.82 -10.66 0.23
C ALA A 137 8.95 -10.00 -0.85
N ASP A 138 8.20 -8.95 -0.51
CA ASP A 138 7.37 -8.23 -1.47
C ASP A 138 7.21 -6.74 -1.14
N HIS A 139 6.79 -5.98 -2.16
CA HIS A 139 6.69 -4.52 -2.15
C HIS A 139 5.33 -3.98 -1.69
N PHE A 140 4.42 -4.83 -1.21
CA PHE A 140 3.04 -4.43 -0.92
C PHE A 140 2.93 -3.25 0.05
N THR A 141 3.58 -3.35 1.20
CA THR A 141 3.53 -2.32 2.25
C THR A 141 4.23 -1.05 1.79
N GLN A 142 5.45 -1.18 1.28
CA GLN A 142 6.26 -0.06 0.83
C GLN A 142 5.60 0.69 -0.34
N GLY A 143 5.05 -0.04 -1.32
CA GLY A 143 4.38 0.54 -2.48
C GLY A 143 3.11 1.35 -2.16
N ARG A 144 2.61 1.24 -0.93
CA ARG A 144 1.48 2.05 -0.43
C ARG A 144 1.91 3.16 0.50
N LEU A 145 2.82 2.86 1.43
CA LEU A 145 3.16 3.77 2.53
C LEU A 145 4.22 4.81 2.16
N PHE A 146 4.89 4.70 0.99
CA PHE A 146 5.72 5.80 0.49
C PHE A 146 4.88 6.97 -0.05
N GLN A 147 3.62 6.75 -0.38
CA GLN A 147 2.69 7.72 -0.92
C GLN A 147 2.15 8.67 0.16
N ASN A 148 1.16 9.50 -0.18
CA ASN A 148 0.47 10.33 0.79
C ASN A 148 -0.32 9.45 1.76
N VAL A 149 0.06 9.48 3.05
CA VAL A 149 -0.55 8.74 4.14
C VAL A 149 -0.66 9.62 5.37
N GLN A 150 -1.60 9.31 6.26
CA GLN A 150 -1.87 10.03 7.51
C GLN A 150 -1.81 9.06 8.69
N LEU A 151 -1.11 9.43 9.75
CA LEU A 151 -1.08 8.68 11.02
C LEU A 151 -2.21 9.20 11.92
N LEU A 152 -3.39 8.58 11.85
CA LEU A 152 -4.61 9.11 12.46
C LEU A 152 -4.77 8.80 13.94
N TRP A 153 -4.22 7.67 14.37
CA TRP A 153 -4.29 7.24 15.76
C TRP A 153 -2.99 6.55 16.17
N ALA A 154 -2.57 6.80 17.38
CA ALA A 154 -1.48 6.07 18.04
C ALA A 154 -1.82 5.86 19.50
N ARG A 155 -1.45 4.71 20.04
CA ARG A 155 -1.73 4.31 21.44
C ARG A 155 -1.09 5.26 22.45
N ASP A 156 0.14 5.66 22.16
CA ASP A 156 0.98 6.53 22.99
C ASP A 156 2.02 7.26 22.11
N ASP A 157 2.75 8.20 22.71
CA ASP A 157 3.76 9.00 22.00
C ASP A 157 4.91 8.13 21.47
N GLN A 158 5.30 7.07 22.19
CA GLN A 158 6.32 6.14 21.74
C GLN A 158 5.89 5.38 20.49
N SER A 159 4.65 4.90 20.46
CA SER A 159 4.07 4.22 19.29
C SER A 159 3.99 5.16 18.08
N ARG A 160 3.63 6.43 18.32
CA ARG A 160 3.61 7.47 17.30
C ARG A 160 4.99 7.69 16.70
N GLU A 161 5.99 7.90 17.55
CA GLU A 161 7.38 8.13 17.13
C GLU A 161 7.96 6.92 16.38
N ASP A 162 7.75 5.72 16.88
CA ASP A 162 8.21 4.47 16.27
C ASP A 162 7.63 4.26 14.86
N VAL A 163 6.33 4.52 14.70
CA VAL A 163 5.65 4.38 13.41
C VAL A 163 6.03 5.50 12.45
N SER A 164 6.07 6.75 12.91
CA SER A 164 6.52 7.90 12.10
C SER A 164 7.95 7.71 11.64
N SER A 165 8.85 7.26 12.52
CA SER A 165 10.24 6.96 12.18
C SER A 165 10.35 5.89 11.08
N ALA A 166 9.55 4.82 11.16
CA ALA A 166 9.54 3.79 10.13
C ALA A 166 9.00 4.30 8.79
N LEU A 167 7.98 5.17 8.80
CA LEU A 167 7.44 5.81 7.59
C LEU A 167 8.45 6.75 6.93
N VAL A 168 9.18 7.54 7.73
CA VAL A 168 10.26 8.41 7.26
C VAL A 168 11.41 7.58 6.67
N GLU A 169 11.86 6.52 7.35
CA GLU A 169 12.86 5.59 6.81
C GLU A 169 12.40 5.01 5.46
N MET A 170 11.14 4.64 5.35
CA MET A 170 10.56 4.12 4.10
C MET A 170 10.64 5.16 2.97
N ARG A 171 10.35 6.43 3.24
CA ARG A 171 10.48 7.54 2.27
C ARG A 171 11.92 7.74 1.83
N ILE A 172 12.88 7.72 2.75
CA ILE A 172 14.33 7.83 2.44
C ILE A 172 14.76 6.68 1.52
N ARG A 173 14.34 5.46 1.84
CA ARG A 173 14.73 4.26 1.07
C ARG A 173 14.04 4.11 -0.29
N THR A 174 13.12 5.02 -0.64
CA THR A 174 12.57 5.05 -2.01
C THR A 174 13.65 5.25 -3.06
N TYR A 175 14.69 6.03 -2.75
CA TYR A 175 15.83 6.21 -3.65
C TYR A 175 16.57 4.87 -3.92
N GLN A 176 16.74 4.04 -2.90
CA GLN A 176 17.46 2.77 -3.00
C GLN A 176 16.83 1.79 -4.01
N TRP A 177 15.48 1.74 -4.09
CA TRP A 177 14.82 0.85 -5.02
C TRP A 177 14.37 1.54 -6.32
N GLY A 178 14.21 2.86 -6.30
CA GLY A 178 13.84 3.67 -7.46
C GLY A 178 15.02 4.00 -8.36
N GLN A 179 16.21 4.23 -7.78
CA GLN A 179 17.43 4.65 -8.48
C GLN A 179 17.72 3.89 -9.79
N PRO A 180 17.63 2.55 -9.86
CA PRO A 180 17.94 1.83 -11.09
C PRO A 180 17.00 2.08 -12.28
N PHE A 181 15.86 2.74 -12.03
CA PHE A 181 14.84 3.06 -13.03
C PHE A 181 14.81 4.54 -13.40
N LEU A 182 15.52 5.39 -12.65
CA LEU A 182 15.62 6.82 -12.92
C LEU A 182 16.50 7.08 -14.15
N PRO A 183 16.21 8.10 -14.96
CA PRO A 183 17.15 8.63 -15.95
C PRO A 183 18.36 9.26 -15.25
N GLN A 184 19.40 9.57 -16.02
CA GLN A 184 20.62 10.19 -15.47
C GLN A 184 20.33 11.57 -14.85
N SER A 185 19.48 12.36 -15.49
CA SER A 185 19.00 13.65 -15.01
C SER A 185 17.49 13.61 -14.89
N PHE A 186 16.94 14.13 -13.79
CA PHE A 186 15.50 14.10 -13.49
C PHE A 186 15.12 15.21 -12.51
N ASP A 187 13.85 15.55 -12.49
CA ASP A 187 13.24 16.43 -11.50
C ASP A 187 12.44 15.64 -10.46
N ALA A 188 11.89 16.32 -9.46
CA ALA A 188 11.10 15.69 -8.42
C ALA A 188 9.80 15.04 -8.95
N GLU A 189 9.23 15.58 -10.00
CA GLU A 189 8.05 15.00 -10.64
C GLU A 189 8.37 13.67 -11.32
N THR A 190 9.42 13.65 -12.12
CA THR A 190 9.95 12.43 -12.76
C THR A 190 10.30 11.37 -11.71
N TYR A 191 10.91 11.79 -10.59
CA TYR A 191 11.18 10.89 -9.47
C TYR A 191 9.91 10.25 -8.94
N CYS A 192 8.90 11.03 -8.56
CA CYS A 192 7.62 10.53 -8.07
C CYS A 192 6.92 9.62 -9.09
N ARG A 193 6.94 9.97 -10.37
CA ARG A 193 6.38 9.18 -11.45
C ARG A 193 7.04 7.81 -11.55
N VAL A 194 8.37 7.75 -11.54
CA VAL A 194 9.14 6.49 -11.59
C VAL A 194 8.86 5.61 -10.37
N LEU A 195 8.73 6.20 -9.18
CA LEU A 195 8.36 5.45 -7.99
C LEU A 195 6.96 4.82 -8.12
N LEU A 196 5.97 5.58 -8.59
CA LEU A 196 4.61 5.08 -8.81
C LEU A 196 4.58 4.00 -9.88
N GLU A 197 5.19 4.21 -11.04
CA GLU A 197 5.27 3.23 -12.14
C GLU A 197 5.90 1.91 -11.67
N THR A 198 7.04 2.01 -10.96
CA THR A 198 7.75 0.85 -10.44
C THR A 198 6.90 0.08 -9.43
N SER A 199 6.24 0.78 -8.49
CA SER A 199 5.36 0.17 -7.50
C SER A 199 4.12 -0.47 -8.14
N PHE A 200 3.55 0.16 -9.15
CA PHE A 200 2.42 -0.41 -9.91
C PHE A 200 2.81 -1.66 -10.68
N SER A 201 4.02 -1.70 -11.25
CA SER A 201 4.53 -2.89 -11.95
C SER A 201 4.68 -4.10 -11.02
N ALA A 202 4.89 -3.86 -9.72
CA ALA A 202 5.04 -4.88 -8.68
C ALA A 202 3.72 -5.52 -8.23
N GLU A 203 2.57 -5.05 -8.74
CA GLU A 203 1.25 -5.54 -8.37
C GLU A 203 0.45 -5.99 -9.59
N VAL A 204 -0.53 -6.87 -9.36
CA VAL A 204 -1.53 -7.23 -10.37
C VAL A 204 -2.67 -6.22 -10.28
N ARG A 205 -2.60 -5.19 -11.11
CA ARG A 205 -3.68 -4.19 -11.21
C ARG A 205 -4.30 -4.22 -12.60
N PRO A 206 -5.64 -4.20 -12.68
CA PRO A 206 -6.36 -4.17 -13.97
C PRO A 206 -6.45 -2.76 -14.57
N GLU A 207 -5.73 -1.78 -14.04
CA GLU A 207 -5.85 -0.36 -14.38
C GLU A 207 -5.00 0.01 -15.60
N GLY A 208 -5.48 0.98 -16.42
CA GLY A 208 -4.82 1.40 -17.67
C GLY A 208 -3.60 2.29 -17.45
N ASP A 209 -2.91 2.61 -18.54
CA ASP A 209 -1.65 3.36 -18.54
C ASP A 209 -1.76 4.79 -17.97
N ASP A 210 -2.98 5.39 -18.00
CA ASP A 210 -3.23 6.73 -17.45
C ASP A 210 -3.31 6.79 -15.92
N ARG A 211 -3.33 5.63 -15.25
CA ARG A 211 -3.56 5.58 -13.79
C ARG A 211 -2.44 6.19 -12.99
N VAL A 212 -1.20 6.03 -13.40
CA VAL A 212 -0.04 6.63 -12.71
C VAL A 212 -0.12 8.16 -12.79
N THR A 213 -0.45 8.70 -13.95
CA THR A 213 -0.62 10.16 -14.14
C THR A 213 -1.74 10.68 -13.24
N GLN A 214 -2.92 10.07 -13.27
CA GLN A 214 -4.05 10.46 -12.39
C GLN A 214 -3.68 10.39 -10.91
N LEU A 215 -2.91 9.38 -10.50
CA LEU A 215 -2.50 9.22 -9.11
C LEU A 215 -1.44 10.25 -8.71
N LEU A 216 -0.50 10.56 -9.59
CA LEU A 216 0.48 11.60 -9.37
C LEU A 216 -0.19 12.98 -9.25
N ASP A 217 -1.11 13.29 -10.16
CA ASP A 217 -1.83 14.57 -10.15
C ASP A 217 -2.65 14.74 -8.86
N ALA A 218 -3.34 13.68 -8.43
CA ALA A 218 -4.12 13.68 -7.19
C ALA A 218 -3.28 13.88 -5.91
N GLN A 219 -2.01 13.52 -5.94
CA GLN A 219 -1.10 13.59 -4.79
C GLN A 219 0.02 14.62 -4.97
N ARG A 220 0.04 15.35 -6.09
CA ARG A 220 1.12 16.29 -6.46
C ARG A 220 1.50 17.24 -5.31
N VAL A 221 0.50 17.86 -4.70
CA VAL A 221 0.68 18.82 -3.60
C VAL A 221 1.32 18.18 -2.37
N ALA A 222 1.04 16.91 -2.11
CA ALA A 222 1.59 16.20 -0.96
C ALA A 222 2.97 15.58 -1.25
N LEU A 223 3.16 14.97 -2.43
CA LEU A 223 4.37 14.22 -2.75
C LEU A 223 5.54 15.09 -3.17
N LEU A 224 5.32 16.13 -4.00
CA LEU A 224 6.43 16.92 -4.53
C LEU A 224 7.25 17.61 -3.44
N PRO A 225 6.68 18.29 -2.42
CA PRO A 225 7.48 18.90 -1.36
C PRO A 225 8.32 17.87 -0.59
N VAL A 226 7.72 16.73 -0.25
CA VAL A 226 8.38 15.65 0.51
C VAL A 226 9.55 15.08 -0.29
N TYR A 227 9.33 14.75 -1.56
CA TYR A 227 10.39 14.14 -2.37
C TYR A 227 11.40 15.17 -2.91
N SER A 228 11.05 16.43 -3.08
CA SER A 228 12.03 17.50 -3.30
C SER A 228 12.98 17.62 -2.10
N ALA A 229 12.45 17.61 -0.87
CA ALA A 229 13.27 17.63 0.34
C ALA A 229 14.21 16.42 0.43
N LEU A 230 13.72 15.21 0.04
CA LEU A 230 14.57 14.02 -0.04
C LEU A 230 15.70 14.21 -1.05
N LEU A 231 15.40 14.66 -2.26
CA LEU A 231 16.40 14.84 -3.32
C LEU A 231 17.43 15.93 -2.95
N ASP A 232 17.00 17.00 -2.28
CA ASP A 232 17.88 18.03 -1.74
C ASP A 232 18.78 17.46 -0.63
N GLY A 233 18.22 16.64 0.26
CA GLY A 233 19.00 15.92 1.27
C GLY A 233 20.05 15.01 0.64
N LEU A 234 19.67 14.21 -0.36
CA LEU A 234 20.58 13.34 -1.10
C LEU A 234 21.69 14.14 -1.80
N THR A 235 21.38 15.35 -2.26
CA THR A 235 22.36 16.27 -2.87
C THR A 235 23.32 16.82 -1.81
N ARG A 236 22.84 17.23 -0.63
CA ARG A 236 23.72 17.66 0.49
C ARG A 236 24.70 16.58 0.92
N HIS A 237 24.30 15.33 0.84
CA HIS A 237 25.14 14.17 1.16
C HIS A 237 25.98 13.66 -0.03
N GLY A 238 26.01 14.37 -1.17
CA GLY A 238 26.84 14.03 -2.33
C GLY A 238 26.41 12.79 -3.12
N ILE A 239 25.18 12.29 -2.90
CA ILE A 239 24.60 11.14 -3.63
C ILE A 239 24.05 11.58 -4.98
N LEU A 240 23.53 12.81 -5.01
CA LEU A 240 23.08 13.51 -6.20
C LEU A 240 23.85 14.80 -6.38
N GLU A 241 23.85 15.32 -7.59
CA GLU A 241 24.32 16.66 -7.92
C GLU A 241 23.15 17.50 -8.44
N ARG A 242 23.24 18.82 -8.25
CA ARG A 242 22.33 19.76 -8.93
C ARG A 242 22.68 19.81 -10.40
N GLY A 243 21.68 19.49 -11.25
CA GLY A 243 21.74 19.70 -12.68
C GLY A 243 21.06 21.00 -13.10
N LYS A 244 21.09 21.30 -14.40
CA LYS A 244 20.47 22.51 -14.97
C LYS A 244 18.96 22.55 -14.71
N ASP A 245 18.27 21.40 -14.81
CA ASP A 245 16.82 21.29 -14.72
C ASP A 245 16.38 20.30 -13.62
N GLY A 246 17.16 20.17 -12.56
CA GLY A 246 16.82 19.27 -11.45
C GLY A 246 18.03 18.61 -10.79
N TYR A 247 18.03 17.28 -10.76
CA TYR A 247 19.02 16.45 -10.09
C TYR A 247 19.70 15.51 -11.08
N ARG A 248 20.96 15.17 -10.81
CA ARG A 248 21.75 14.24 -11.60
C ARG A 248 22.34 13.15 -10.70
N GLN A 249 22.29 11.91 -11.13
CA GLN A 249 22.92 10.79 -10.45
C GLN A 249 24.44 10.89 -10.54
N VAL A 250 25.15 10.89 -9.41
CA VAL A 250 26.63 10.85 -9.37
C VAL A 250 27.12 9.46 -9.74
N VAL A 251 26.47 8.43 -9.21
CA VAL A 251 26.79 7.04 -9.49
C VAL A 251 25.59 6.37 -10.16
N PHE A 252 25.80 5.87 -11.36
CA PHE A 252 24.78 5.12 -12.07
C PHE A 252 24.80 3.64 -11.61
N PRO A 253 23.67 3.07 -11.18
CA PRO A 253 23.66 1.69 -10.70
C PRO A 253 23.98 0.70 -11.82
N PRO A 254 24.76 -0.35 -11.54
CA PRO A 254 25.10 -1.35 -12.53
C PRO A 254 23.85 -2.10 -13.02
N LEU A 255 23.88 -2.61 -14.25
CA LEU A 255 22.79 -3.39 -14.83
C LEU A 255 22.39 -4.61 -13.99
N ALA A 256 23.32 -5.17 -13.23
CA ALA A 256 23.05 -6.26 -12.31
C ALA A 256 22.07 -5.85 -11.19
N GLU A 257 22.21 -4.62 -10.63
CA GLU A 257 21.28 -4.10 -9.62
C GLU A 257 19.89 -3.88 -10.22
N ARG A 258 19.79 -3.32 -11.40
CA ARG A 258 18.52 -3.17 -12.12
C ARG A 258 17.81 -4.52 -12.32
N ARG A 259 18.56 -5.55 -12.74
CA ARG A 259 18.02 -6.93 -12.90
C ARG A 259 17.58 -7.52 -11.57
N ARG A 260 18.34 -7.30 -10.50
CA ARG A 260 18.01 -7.72 -9.13
C ARG A 260 16.69 -7.10 -8.67
N ARG A 261 16.51 -5.77 -8.86
CA ARG A 261 15.28 -5.06 -8.52
C ARG A 261 14.09 -5.53 -9.37
N GLN A 262 14.27 -5.73 -10.66
CA GLN A 262 13.22 -6.29 -11.51
C GLN A 262 12.79 -7.70 -11.07
N ARG A 263 13.74 -8.53 -10.61
CA ARG A 263 13.41 -9.85 -10.04
C ARG A 263 12.61 -9.71 -8.75
N TYR A 264 13.02 -8.81 -7.86
CA TYR A 264 12.28 -8.51 -6.62
C TYR A 264 10.83 -8.11 -6.93
N PHE A 265 10.59 -7.18 -7.84
CA PHE A 265 9.24 -6.75 -8.21
C PHE A 265 8.42 -7.86 -8.87
N ARG A 266 9.02 -8.74 -9.66
CA ARG A 266 8.32 -9.92 -10.20
C ARG A 266 7.90 -10.91 -9.12
N ILE A 267 8.76 -11.16 -8.13
CA ILE A 267 8.42 -11.99 -6.96
C ILE A 267 7.31 -11.32 -6.15
N SER A 268 7.40 -10.00 -5.92
CA SER A 268 6.34 -9.23 -5.26
C SER A 268 5.00 -9.39 -5.96
N LYS A 269 4.97 -9.30 -7.29
CA LYS A 269 3.76 -9.50 -8.08
C LYS A 269 3.15 -10.90 -7.89
N ALA A 270 3.98 -11.94 -7.91
CA ALA A 270 3.53 -13.32 -7.67
C ALA A 270 2.98 -13.49 -6.25
N ARG A 271 3.68 -12.98 -5.22
CA ARG A 271 3.21 -13.02 -3.83
C ARG A 271 1.92 -12.21 -3.63
N GLY A 272 1.79 -11.06 -4.29
CA GLY A 272 0.57 -10.26 -4.28
C GLY A 272 -0.63 -11.03 -4.85
N THR A 273 -0.43 -11.83 -5.91
CA THR A 273 -1.47 -12.70 -6.48
C THR A 273 -1.88 -13.79 -5.48
N VAL A 274 -0.92 -14.45 -4.83
CA VAL A 274 -1.22 -15.48 -3.81
C VAL A 274 -1.92 -14.86 -2.60
N ARG A 275 -1.50 -13.66 -2.17
CA ARG A 275 -2.17 -12.92 -1.09
C ARG A 275 -3.61 -12.59 -1.45
N TRP A 276 -3.85 -12.18 -2.68
CA TRP A 276 -5.21 -11.91 -3.15
C TRP A 276 -6.07 -13.17 -3.10
N ALA A 277 -5.54 -14.32 -3.56
CA ALA A 277 -6.21 -15.62 -3.44
C ALA A 277 -6.50 -16.00 -1.98
N LYS A 278 -5.55 -15.75 -1.06
CA LYS A 278 -5.75 -15.92 0.39
C LYS A 278 -6.95 -15.11 0.91
N HIS A 279 -7.01 -13.83 0.59
CA HIS A 279 -8.12 -12.96 1.04
C HIS A 279 -9.47 -13.42 0.49
N ILE A 280 -9.46 -13.87 -0.75
CA ILE A 280 -10.62 -14.48 -1.39
C ILE A 280 -11.10 -15.69 -0.59
N ALA A 281 -10.21 -16.60 -0.22
CA ALA A 281 -10.55 -17.84 0.49
C ALA A 281 -11.06 -17.62 1.92
N LEU A 282 -10.67 -16.50 2.54
CA LEU A 282 -10.93 -16.22 3.96
C LEU A 282 -12.11 -15.26 4.20
N TYR A 283 -12.66 -14.66 3.16
CA TYR A 283 -13.73 -13.68 3.28
C TYR A 283 -15.07 -14.30 2.92
N ASP A 284 -15.95 -14.52 3.90
CA ASP A 284 -17.31 -14.97 3.64
C ASP A 284 -18.04 -13.96 2.74
N GLY A 285 -18.69 -14.47 1.66
CA GLY A 285 -19.34 -13.62 0.65
C GLY A 285 -18.40 -12.95 -0.35
N TRP A 286 -17.09 -13.25 -0.32
CA TRP A 286 -16.11 -12.70 -1.27
C TRP A 286 -16.47 -12.97 -2.72
N LEU A 287 -17.04 -14.15 -2.98
CA LEU A 287 -17.38 -14.59 -4.32
C LEU A 287 -18.45 -13.67 -4.92
N ASP A 288 -19.49 -13.36 -4.15
CA ASP A 288 -20.53 -12.43 -4.55
C ASP A 288 -20.00 -11.01 -4.72
N TYR A 289 -19.08 -10.59 -3.85
CA TYR A 289 -18.38 -9.29 -3.99
C TYR A 289 -17.55 -9.22 -5.29
N VAL A 290 -16.78 -10.26 -5.60
CA VAL A 290 -15.95 -10.31 -6.82
C VAL A 290 -16.85 -10.35 -8.06
N VAL A 291 -17.91 -11.15 -8.05
CA VAL A 291 -18.89 -11.25 -9.15
C VAL A 291 -19.56 -9.90 -9.37
N GLN A 292 -20.05 -9.25 -8.32
CA GLN A 292 -20.63 -7.90 -8.43
C GLN A 292 -19.61 -6.88 -8.95
N LYS A 293 -18.37 -6.94 -8.50
CA LYS A 293 -17.29 -6.05 -8.96
C LYS A 293 -16.96 -6.28 -10.44
N ILE A 294 -16.94 -7.52 -10.89
CA ILE A 294 -16.77 -7.89 -12.30
C ILE A 294 -17.96 -7.39 -13.11
N ALA A 295 -19.19 -7.66 -12.69
CA ALA A 295 -20.40 -7.22 -13.35
C ALA A 295 -20.45 -5.69 -13.50
N ARG A 296 -20.15 -4.95 -12.43
CA ARG A 296 -20.09 -3.47 -12.46
C ARG A 296 -19.02 -2.92 -13.41
N ARG A 297 -17.90 -3.63 -13.58
CA ARG A 297 -16.78 -3.18 -14.44
C ARG A 297 -16.90 -3.63 -15.89
N SER A 298 -17.48 -4.79 -16.14
CA SER A 298 -17.61 -5.37 -17.48
C SER A 298 -18.98 -5.10 -18.12
N GLY A 299 -19.97 -4.69 -17.33
CA GLY A 299 -21.37 -4.60 -17.79
C GLY A 299 -22.03 -5.96 -18.02
N VAL A 300 -21.33 -7.07 -17.72
CA VAL A 300 -21.82 -8.44 -17.92
C VAL A 300 -22.19 -9.04 -16.58
N ALA A 301 -23.46 -9.43 -16.41
CA ALA A 301 -23.90 -10.20 -15.25
C ALA A 301 -23.27 -11.59 -15.29
N VAL A 302 -22.56 -11.96 -14.23
CA VAL A 302 -21.96 -13.30 -14.09
C VAL A 302 -22.80 -14.08 -13.10
N GLU A 303 -23.53 -15.06 -13.59
CA GLU A 303 -24.25 -16.03 -12.74
C GLU A 303 -23.32 -17.18 -12.36
N LEU A 304 -23.36 -17.55 -11.09
CA LEU A 304 -22.58 -18.65 -10.54
C LEU A 304 -23.50 -19.84 -10.23
N THR A 305 -23.09 -21.01 -10.67
CA THR A 305 -23.70 -22.26 -10.28
C THR A 305 -23.35 -22.65 -8.86
N GLU A 306 -24.14 -23.52 -8.21
CA GLU A 306 -23.82 -24.02 -6.85
C GLU A 306 -22.47 -24.73 -6.76
N ARG A 307 -22.06 -25.45 -7.82
CA ARG A 307 -20.73 -26.08 -7.88
C ARG A 307 -19.60 -25.07 -7.93
N GLU A 308 -19.77 -23.97 -8.66
CA GLU A 308 -18.80 -22.85 -8.71
C GLU A 308 -18.74 -22.10 -7.38
N ARG A 309 -19.85 -21.98 -6.67
CA ARG A 309 -19.91 -21.42 -5.32
C ARG A 309 -19.17 -22.30 -4.30
N ARG A 310 -19.36 -23.63 -4.38
CA ARG A 310 -18.77 -24.57 -3.44
C ARG A 310 -17.27 -24.82 -3.69
N TRP A 311 -16.80 -24.75 -4.94
CA TRP A 311 -15.41 -25.02 -5.33
C TRP A 311 -14.89 -23.97 -6.31
N PRO A 312 -14.84 -22.68 -5.92
CA PRO A 312 -14.56 -21.57 -6.83
C PRO A 312 -13.17 -21.66 -7.47
N PHE A 313 -12.19 -22.15 -6.75
CA PHE A 313 -10.80 -22.31 -7.23
C PHE A 313 -10.64 -23.37 -8.31
N ILE A 314 -11.58 -24.31 -8.41
CA ILE A 314 -11.54 -25.37 -9.42
C ILE A 314 -12.37 -24.99 -10.64
N PHE A 315 -13.59 -24.46 -10.44
CA PHE A 315 -14.56 -24.29 -11.51
C PHE A 315 -14.64 -22.88 -12.11
N LEU A 316 -14.08 -21.85 -11.46
CA LEU A 316 -14.10 -20.48 -12.00
C LEU A 316 -12.96 -20.15 -12.98
N TRP A 317 -11.93 -20.99 -13.06
CA TRP A 317 -10.80 -20.74 -13.97
C TRP A 317 -11.21 -20.56 -15.45
N PRO A 318 -12.13 -21.34 -16.02
CA PRO A 318 -12.56 -21.13 -17.40
C PRO A 318 -13.21 -19.76 -17.61
N LYS A 319 -14.06 -19.31 -16.69
CA LYS A 319 -14.70 -17.98 -16.74
C LYS A 319 -13.68 -16.85 -16.52
N ALA A 320 -12.72 -17.04 -15.63
CA ALA A 320 -11.63 -16.08 -15.39
C ALA A 320 -10.72 -15.93 -16.62
N ILE A 321 -10.36 -17.03 -17.27
CA ILE A 321 -9.57 -17.03 -18.52
C ILE A 321 -10.36 -16.37 -19.66
N LEU A 322 -11.65 -16.68 -19.80
CA LEU A 322 -12.50 -16.06 -20.80
C LEU A 322 -12.58 -14.54 -20.60
N PHE A 323 -12.77 -14.09 -19.37
CA PHE A 323 -12.79 -12.67 -19.02
C PHE A 323 -11.45 -11.96 -19.31
N LEU A 324 -10.33 -12.62 -19.02
CA LEU A 324 -9.01 -12.07 -19.34
C LEU A 324 -8.74 -11.99 -20.86
N ARG A 325 -9.30 -12.93 -21.64
CA ARG A 325 -9.14 -12.95 -23.10
C ARG A 325 -10.07 -11.96 -23.83
N THR A 326 -11.24 -11.65 -23.31
CA THR A 326 -12.21 -10.72 -23.94
C THR A 326 -11.84 -9.24 -23.76
N ARG A 327 -10.88 -8.90 -22.89
CA ARG A 327 -10.38 -7.53 -22.67
C ARG A 327 -9.74 -6.83 -23.86
N PRO A 328 -9.06 -7.47 -24.83
CA PRO A 328 -8.42 -6.76 -25.94
C PRO A 328 -9.36 -6.10 -26.95
N GLN A 329 -10.60 -6.53 -27.04
CA GLN A 329 -11.50 -6.04 -28.11
C GLN A 329 -12.09 -4.64 -27.83
N GLN A 330 -12.22 -4.22 -26.59
CA GLN A 330 -12.72 -2.86 -26.28
C GLN A 330 -11.68 -1.75 -26.53
N ARG A 331 -10.39 -2.07 -26.64
CA ARG A 331 -9.34 -1.11 -27.04
C ARG A 331 -9.36 -0.72 -28.52
N ARG A 332 -9.99 -1.53 -29.41
CA ARG A 332 -10.02 -1.25 -30.87
C ARG A 332 -11.21 -0.39 -31.33
N MET A 333 -12.21 -0.16 -30.47
CA MET A 333 -13.38 0.67 -30.83
C MET A 333 -13.32 2.11 -30.26
N ARG A 334 -12.18 2.53 -29.70
CA ARG A 334 -11.95 3.91 -29.22
C ARG A 334 -10.71 4.55 -29.86
N LYS A 335 -10.43 4.21 -31.12
CA LYS A 335 -9.55 5.01 -31.98
C LYS A 335 -10.37 5.69 -33.04
#